data_15d58a38a140fc7082cb18a127019842
#
_entry.id   15d58a38a140fc7082cb18a127019842
#
_cell.length_a   1.000
_cell.length_b   1.000
_cell.length_c   1.000
_cell.angle_alpha   90.00
_cell.angle_beta   90.00
_cell.angle_gamma   90.00
#
_symmetry.space_group_name_H-M   'P 1'
#
loop_
_entity.id
_entity.type
_entity.pdbx_description
1 polymer ?
#
loop_
_entity_poly.entity_id
_entity_poly.type
_entity_poly.pdbx_seq_one_letter_code
_entity_poly.pdbx_strand_id
1 'polypeptide(L)'
;VIDHIVIHVSNLAASRVFYSAVLKPLEMRVRKELDDDGVLFGGVEPVPGEDPAGEFCLLQAEVPRERCHLAFRARTREQVDAFYQAALAAGGIDNGAPGLRPQYHGNYYAAFVHDLDGYNIEAVCHWPASD
;
A
#
# COMPACT_ATOMS: atom_id res chain seq x y z
N VAL A 1 -4.11 -17.27 -6.00
CA VAL A 1 -3.19 -16.16 -5.76
C VAL A 1 -3.56 -14.97 -6.64
N ILE A 2 -3.67 -13.78 -6.05
CA ILE A 2 -3.92 -12.55 -6.80
C ILE A 2 -2.61 -12.14 -7.49
N ASP A 3 -2.67 -11.90 -8.81
CA ASP A 3 -1.51 -11.45 -9.59
C ASP A 3 -1.31 -9.93 -9.45
N HIS A 4 -2.34 -9.16 -9.76
CA HIS A 4 -2.27 -7.70 -9.64
C HIS A 4 -3.63 -7.11 -9.32
N ILE A 5 -3.62 -5.88 -8.84
CA ILE A 5 -4.81 -5.10 -8.55
C ILE A 5 -4.67 -3.70 -9.13
N VAL A 6 -5.78 -3.14 -9.63
CA VAL A 6 -5.82 -1.79 -10.18
C VAL A 6 -6.81 -0.97 -9.37
N ILE A 7 -6.38 0.20 -8.92
CA ILE A 7 -7.29 1.20 -8.34
C ILE A 7 -7.31 2.46 -9.18
N HIS A 8 -8.46 3.10 -9.26
CA HIS A 8 -8.62 4.38 -9.95
C HIS A 8 -8.29 5.52 -9.00
N VAL A 9 -7.51 6.48 -9.48
CA VAL A 9 -7.12 7.67 -8.70
C VAL A 9 -7.51 8.94 -9.45
N SER A 10 -7.90 9.97 -8.70
CA SER A 10 -8.35 11.24 -9.27
C SER A 10 -7.21 12.12 -9.76
N ASN A 11 -6.03 11.97 -9.18
CA ASN A 11 -4.82 12.72 -9.54
C ASN A 11 -3.62 11.78 -9.49
N LEU A 12 -3.22 11.27 -10.65
CA LEU A 12 -2.14 10.28 -10.74
C LEU A 12 -0.82 10.82 -10.19
N ALA A 13 -0.46 12.07 -10.51
CA ALA A 13 0.79 12.66 -10.05
C ALA A 13 0.86 12.73 -8.52
N ALA A 14 -0.22 13.17 -7.87
CA ALA A 14 -0.30 13.23 -6.42
C ALA A 14 -0.30 11.84 -5.77
N SER A 15 -1.08 10.90 -6.30
CA SER A 15 -1.16 9.53 -5.79
C SER A 15 0.16 8.78 -5.99
N ARG A 16 0.88 9.03 -7.07
CA ARG A 16 2.22 8.48 -7.30
C ARG A 16 3.18 8.91 -6.19
N VAL A 17 3.19 10.19 -5.84
CA VAL A 17 4.04 10.71 -4.74
C VAL A 17 3.64 10.07 -3.41
N PHE A 18 2.34 10.01 -3.12
CA PHE A 18 1.81 9.40 -1.90
C PHE A 18 2.25 7.92 -1.79
N TYR A 19 1.94 7.10 -2.79
CA TYR A 19 2.26 5.67 -2.74
C TYR A 19 3.76 5.38 -2.81
N SER A 20 4.54 6.22 -3.49
CA SER A 20 6.00 6.09 -3.47
C SER A 20 6.57 6.26 -2.05
N ALA A 21 5.96 7.15 -1.25
CA ALA A 21 6.36 7.35 0.14
C ALA A 21 5.91 6.21 1.05
N VAL A 22 4.64 5.79 0.96
CA VAL A 22 4.08 4.81 1.91
C VAL A 22 4.50 3.38 1.62
N LEU A 23 4.79 3.05 0.36
CA LEU A 23 5.22 1.71 -0.04
C LEU A 23 6.74 1.49 0.08
N LYS A 24 7.53 2.57 0.19
CA LYS A 24 8.98 2.45 0.37
C LYS A 24 9.38 1.65 1.61
N PRO A 25 8.78 1.86 2.80
CA PRO A 25 9.06 1.02 3.96
C PRO A 25 8.72 -0.46 3.75
N LEU A 26 7.81 -0.76 2.84
CA LEU A 26 7.41 -2.13 2.48
C LEU A 26 8.28 -2.72 1.36
N GLU A 27 9.37 -2.04 1.01
CA GLU A 27 10.31 -2.46 -0.04
C GLU A 27 9.66 -2.58 -1.42
N MET A 28 8.71 -1.69 -1.70
CA MET A 28 8.08 -1.55 -3.02
C MET A 28 8.47 -0.23 -3.69
N ARG A 29 8.50 -0.25 -5.01
CA ARG A 29 8.82 0.94 -5.82
C ARG A 29 8.06 0.93 -7.13
N VAL A 30 8.06 2.05 -7.84
CA VAL A 30 7.57 2.11 -9.22
C VAL A 30 8.42 1.20 -10.09
N ARG A 31 7.76 0.33 -10.85
CA ARG A 31 8.40 -0.63 -11.77
C ARG A 31 8.08 -0.32 -13.23
N LYS A 32 6.91 0.23 -13.51
CA LYS A 32 6.49 0.57 -14.87
C LYS A 32 5.59 1.78 -14.90
N GLU A 33 5.73 2.58 -15.94
CA GLU A 33 4.82 3.68 -16.26
C GLU A 33 4.01 3.32 -17.50
N LEU A 34 2.71 3.66 -17.49
CA LEU A 34 1.78 3.43 -18.60
C LEU A 34 1.49 4.79 -19.25
N ASP A 35 2.44 5.28 -20.03
CA ASP A 35 2.36 6.62 -20.63
C ASP A 35 1.92 7.66 -19.57
N ASP A 36 0.82 8.39 -19.82
CA ASP A 36 0.30 9.40 -18.88
C ASP A 36 -0.85 8.88 -18.01
N ASP A 37 -1.24 7.62 -18.15
CA ASP A 37 -2.49 7.09 -17.58
C ASP A 37 -2.30 6.29 -16.30
N GLY A 38 -1.13 5.72 -16.06
CA GLY A 38 -0.96 4.83 -14.92
C GLY A 38 0.48 4.59 -14.52
N VAL A 39 0.63 4.00 -13.35
CA VAL A 39 1.91 3.60 -12.78
C VAL A 39 1.73 2.31 -12.00
N LEU A 40 2.70 1.40 -12.13
CA LEU A 40 2.70 0.12 -11.42
C LEU A 40 3.83 0.08 -10.40
N PHE A 41 3.49 -0.43 -9.23
CA PHE A 41 4.42 -0.67 -8.12
C PHE A 41 4.61 -2.17 -7.93
N GLY A 42 5.81 -2.54 -7.59
CA GLY A 42 6.18 -3.91 -7.20
C GLY A 42 7.36 -3.89 -6.26
N GLY A 43 7.79 -5.05 -5.81
CA GLY A 43 8.95 -5.20 -4.94
C GLY A 43 10.21 -4.58 -5.55
N VAL A 44 11.14 -4.14 -4.71
CA VAL A 44 12.43 -3.58 -5.16
C VAL A 44 13.26 -4.63 -5.91
N GLU A 45 13.13 -5.90 -5.53
CA GLU A 45 13.76 -7.03 -6.21
C GLU A 45 12.73 -7.79 -7.04
N PRO A 46 13.01 -8.05 -8.33
CA PRO A 46 12.13 -8.88 -9.16
C PRO A 46 12.10 -10.32 -8.65
N VAL A 47 10.93 -10.93 -8.66
CA VAL A 47 10.76 -12.35 -8.32
C VAL A 47 10.55 -13.14 -9.62
N PRO A 48 11.35 -14.18 -9.89
CA PRO A 48 11.14 -15.01 -11.08
C PRO A 48 9.73 -15.60 -11.12
N GLY A 49 9.06 -15.47 -12.27
CA GLY A 49 7.69 -15.96 -12.46
C GLY A 49 6.60 -14.98 -12.08
N GLU A 50 6.93 -13.83 -11.50
CA GLU A 50 6.00 -12.73 -11.27
C GLU A 50 6.08 -11.69 -12.40
N ASP A 51 5.02 -10.87 -12.51
CA ASP A 51 5.00 -9.80 -13.50
C ASP A 51 6.11 -8.78 -13.20
N PRO A 52 7.05 -8.55 -14.14
CA PRO A 52 8.11 -7.55 -13.92
C PRO A 52 7.57 -6.12 -13.76
N ALA A 53 6.33 -5.85 -14.15
CA ALA A 53 5.69 -4.54 -13.95
C ALA A 53 5.21 -4.33 -12.50
N GLY A 54 4.97 -5.39 -11.76
CA GLY A 54 4.50 -5.34 -10.37
C GLY A 54 3.02 -5.66 -10.22
N GLU A 55 2.57 -5.68 -8.98
CA GLU A 55 1.25 -6.16 -8.58
C GLU A 55 0.24 -5.07 -8.23
N PHE A 56 0.65 -3.83 -8.10
CA PHE A 56 -0.24 -2.72 -7.70
C PHE A 56 -0.20 -1.58 -8.71
N CYS A 57 -1.36 -1.32 -9.33
CA CYS A 57 -1.49 -0.31 -10.38
C CYS A 57 -2.38 0.84 -9.93
N LEU A 58 -1.88 2.07 -10.11
CA LEU A 58 -2.68 3.30 -10.05
C LEU A 58 -3.05 3.69 -11.48
N LEU A 59 -4.33 3.89 -11.75
CA LEU A 59 -4.83 4.32 -13.05
C LEU A 59 -5.59 5.65 -12.91
N GLN A 60 -5.22 6.64 -13.73
CA GLN A 60 -5.95 7.91 -13.80
C GLN A 60 -7.33 7.65 -14.37
N ALA A 61 -8.35 7.69 -13.53
CA ALA A 61 -9.74 7.45 -13.94
C ALA A 61 -10.71 7.98 -12.88
N GLU A 62 -12.00 7.92 -13.18
CA GLU A 62 -13.03 8.26 -12.21
C GLU A 62 -12.96 7.30 -11.01
N VAL A 63 -12.88 7.88 -9.81
CA VAL A 63 -12.84 7.10 -8.57
C VAL A 63 -14.23 6.56 -8.28
N PRO A 64 -14.39 5.24 -8.10
CA PRO A 64 -15.70 4.67 -7.79
C PRO A 64 -16.20 5.14 -6.43
N ARG A 65 -17.52 5.25 -6.30
CA ARG A 65 -18.15 5.63 -5.04
C ARG A 65 -17.83 4.63 -3.92
N GLU A 66 -17.94 3.34 -4.23
CA GLU A 66 -17.54 2.27 -3.32
C GLU A 66 -16.10 1.86 -3.63
N ARG A 67 -15.23 2.09 -2.65
CA ARG A 67 -13.80 1.82 -2.78
C ARG A 67 -13.44 0.52 -2.11
N CYS A 68 -12.60 -0.28 -2.77
CA CYS A 68 -12.09 -1.50 -2.17
C CYS A 68 -11.14 -1.20 -0.99
N HIS A 69 -11.06 -2.13 -0.05
CA HIS A 69 -10.04 -2.14 0.99
C HIS A 69 -8.82 -2.92 0.49
N LEU A 70 -7.63 -2.37 0.70
CA LEU A 70 -6.36 -2.98 0.32
C LEU A 70 -5.46 -3.14 1.53
N ALA A 71 -4.88 -4.32 1.68
CA ALA A 71 -3.88 -4.58 2.71
C ALA A 71 -2.57 -5.04 2.07
N PHE A 72 -1.50 -4.34 2.41
CA PHE A 72 -0.14 -4.68 2.00
C PHE A 72 0.54 -5.45 3.13
N ARG A 73 1.20 -6.55 2.79
CA ARG A 73 1.92 -7.35 3.77
C ARG A 73 3.27 -6.71 4.09
N ALA A 74 3.51 -6.49 5.37
CA ALA A 74 4.80 -6.11 5.91
C ALA A 74 5.51 -7.32 6.50
N ARG A 75 6.83 -7.34 6.46
CA ARG A 75 7.65 -8.40 7.06
C ARG A 75 7.88 -8.18 8.55
N THR A 76 7.88 -6.94 8.99
CA THR A 76 8.13 -6.57 10.38
C THR A 76 7.10 -5.56 10.87
N ARG A 77 6.94 -5.46 12.19
CA ARG A 77 6.06 -4.45 12.81
C ARG A 77 6.60 -3.04 12.59
N GLU A 78 7.92 -2.87 12.55
CA GLU A 78 8.58 -1.59 12.27
C GLU A 78 8.22 -1.08 10.88
N GLN A 79 8.08 -1.96 9.88
CA GLN A 79 7.61 -1.58 8.55
C GLN A 79 6.16 -1.06 8.58
N VAL A 80 5.29 -1.66 9.40
CA VAL A 80 3.93 -1.17 9.60
C VAL A 80 3.93 0.23 10.22
N ASP A 81 4.75 0.44 11.25
CA ASP A 81 4.89 1.75 11.89
C ASP A 81 5.39 2.80 10.89
N ALA A 82 6.41 2.46 10.09
CA ALA A 82 6.97 3.36 9.08
C ALA A 82 5.99 3.68 7.96
N PHE A 83 5.21 2.69 7.50
CA PHE A 83 4.11 2.88 6.55
C PHE A 83 3.12 3.93 7.07
N TYR A 84 2.67 3.78 8.32
CA TYR A 84 1.70 4.69 8.93
C TYR A 84 2.23 6.12 9.02
N GLN A 85 3.47 6.29 9.51
CA GLN A 85 4.09 7.62 9.62
C GLN A 85 4.27 8.28 8.25
N ALA A 86 4.72 7.51 7.25
CA ALA A 86 4.87 8.01 5.89
C ALA A 86 3.52 8.43 5.28
N ALA A 87 2.46 7.67 5.53
CA ALA A 87 1.13 7.97 5.03
C ALA A 87 0.57 9.28 5.61
N LEU A 88 0.70 9.48 6.91
CA LEU A 88 0.26 10.73 7.55
C LEU A 88 1.08 11.93 7.05
N ALA A 89 2.40 11.76 6.89
CA ALA A 89 3.28 12.82 6.37
C ALA A 89 2.96 13.18 4.91
N ALA A 90 2.46 12.21 4.12
CA ALA A 90 2.14 12.39 2.71
C ALA A 90 0.69 12.85 2.45
N GLY A 91 -0.09 13.13 3.49
CA GLY A 91 -1.46 13.63 3.37
C GLY A 91 -2.57 12.60 3.57
N GLY A 92 -2.21 11.38 3.95
CA GLY A 92 -3.18 10.36 4.35
C GLY A 92 -3.87 10.71 5.67
N ILE A 93 -5.03 10.11 5.90
CA ILE A 93 -5.83 10.34 7.11
C ILE A 93 -5.80 9.07 7.96
N ASP A 94 -5.55 9.23 9.26
CA ASP A 94 -5.60 8.13 10.23
C ASP A 94 -6.95 7.39 10.17
N ASN A 95 -6.86 6.08 10.09
CA ASN A 95 -8.01 5.17 10.18
C ASN A 95 -7.72 3.97 11.09
N GLY A 96 -6.70 4.05 11.91
CA GLY A 96 -6.30 3.03 12.89
C GLY A 96 -4.78 3.01 13.06
N ALA A 97 -4.28 3.54 14.19
CA ALA A 97 -2.87 3.59 14.51
C ALA A 97 -2.26 2.18 14.60
N PRO A 98 -0.92 2.05 14.41
CA PRO A 98 -0.24 0.76 14.51
C PRO A 98 -0.51 0.07 15.83
N GLY A 99 -0.83 -1.21 15.78
CA GLY A 99 -1.07 -2.02 16.96
C GLY A 99 -1.62 -3.40 16.63
N LEU A 100 -1.70 -4.23 17.66
CA LEU A 100 -2.29 -5.55 17.54
C LEU A 100 -3.81 -5.48 17.34
N ARG A 101 -4.30 -6.39 16.52
CA ARG A 101 -5.73 -6.63 16.25
C ARG A 101 -6.07 -8.07 16.62
N PRO A 102 -6.16 -8.37 17.94
CA PRO A 102 -6.34 -9.75 18.42
C PRO A 102 -7.66 -10.39 17.97
N GLN A 103 -8.65 -9.59 17.58
CA GLN A 103 -9.90 -10.07 16.98
C GLN A 103 -9.70 -10.83 15.68
N TYR A 104 -8.57 -10.62 14.97
CA TYR A 104 -8.24 -11.37 13.76
C TYR A 104 -7.34 -12.56 14.07
N HIS A 105 -6.22 -12.35 14.75
CA HIS A 105 -5.38 -13.37 15.37
C HIS A 105 -4.30 -12.72 16.24
N GLY A 106 -3.57 -13.52 17.03
CA GLY A 106 -2.66 -13.03 18.07
C GLY A 106 -1.45 -12.21 17.58
N ASN A 107 -1.02 -12.41 16.32
CA ASN A 107 0.12 -11.70 15.74
C ASN A 107 -0.31 -10.72 14.64
N TYR A 108 -1.59 -10.41 14.53
CA TYR A 108 -2.08 -9.43 13.55
C TYR A 108 -1.72 -8.03 14.00
N TYR A 109 -0.60 -7.50 13.49
CA TYR A 109 -0.13 -6.15 13.78
C TYR A 109 -0.32 -5.27 12.55
N ALA A 110 -1.17 -4.26 12.65
CA ALA A 110 -1.57 -3.49 11.49
C ALA A 110 -1.78 -2.00 11.78
N ALA A 111 -1.74 -1.22 10.71
CA ALA A 111 -2.14 0.18 10.70
C ALA A 111 -3.01 0.44 9.47
N PHE A 112 -3.94 1.37 9.61
CA PHE A 112 -4.92 1.72 8.59
C PHE A 112 -4.89 3.23 8.33
N VAL A 113 -4.92 3.62 7.07
CA VAL A 113 -5.04 5.03 6.67
C VAL A 113 -5.99 5.13 5.48
N HIS A 114 -6.61 6.30 5.31
CA HIS A 114 -7.25 6.65 4.05
C HIS A 114 -6.22 7.34 3.16
N ASP A 115 -6.13 6.90 1.89
CA ASP A 115 -5.30 7.57 0.92
C ASP A 115 -5.93 8.89 0.42
N LEU A 116 -5.33 9.53 -0.58
CA LEU A 116 -5.79 10.83 -1.08
C LEU A 116 -7.18 10.79 -1.70
N ASP A 117 -7.65 9.63 -2.13
CA ASP A 117 -8.98 9.41 -2.73
C ASP A 117 -9.95 8.71 -1.77
N GLY A 118 -9.55 8.47 -0.53
CA GLY A 118 -10.38 7.86 0.49
C GLY A 118 -10.39 6.33 0.49
N TYR A 119 -9.46 5.66 -0.24
CA TYR A 119 -9.29 4.22 -0.12
C TYR A 119 -8.76 3.87 1.26
N ASN A 120 -9.38 2.88 1.91
CA ASN A 120 -8.88 2.30 3.15
C ASN A 120 -7.71 1.37 2.84
N ILE A 121 -6.50 1.83 3.10
CA ILE A 121 -5.28 1.05 2.88
C ILE A 121 -4.67 0.66 4.23
N GLU A 122 -4.11 -0.53 4.26
CA GLU A 122 -3.59 -1.18 5.46
C GLU A 122 -2.18 -1.70 5.19
N ALA A 123 -1.30 -1.62 6.18
CA ALA A 123 -0.11 -2.45 6.24
C ALA A 123 -0.28 -3.43 7.39
N VAL A 124 0.00 -4.71 7.15
CA VAL A 124 -0.16 -5.76 8.16
C VAL A 124 1.03 -6.69 8.21
N CYS A 125 1.51 -6.96 9.42
CA CYS A 125 2.54 -7.95 9.73
C CYS A 125 1.92 -9.08 10.54
N HIS A 126 2.15 -10.33 10.09
CA HIS A 126 1.65 -11.53 10.76
C HIS A 126 2.70 -12.22 11.63
N TRP A 127 3.93 -11.71 11.65
CA TRP A 127 5.01 -12.27 12.47
C TRP A 127 4.96 -11.74 13.89
N PRO A 128 5.45 -12.52 14.86
CA PRO A 128 5.67 -12.02 16.21
C PRO A 128 6.61 -10.80 16.21
N ALA A 129 6.59 -10.04 17.29
CA ALA A 129 7.54 -8.96 17.46
C ALA A 129 8.98 -9.50 17.37
N SER A 130 9.86 -8.73 16.71
CA SER A 130 11.30 -9.03 16.70
C SER A 130 11.89 -8.85 18.10
N ASP A 131 12.77 -9.77 18.48
CA ASP A 131 13.52 -9.68 19.74
C ASP A 131 14.57 -8.56 19.69
#